data_da833cbeb9bff4c8465c87d92210781d
#
_entry.id   da833cbeb9bff4c8465c87d92210781d
#
_cell.length_a   1.000
_cell.length_b   1.000
_cell.length_c   1.000
_cell.angle_alpha   90.00
_cell.angle_beta   90.00
_cell.angle_gamma   90.00
#
_symmetry.space_group_name_H-M   'P 1'
#
loop_
_entity.id
_entity.type
_entity.pdbx_description
1 polymer ?
#
loop_
_entity_poly.entity_id
_entity_poly.type
_entity_poly.pdbx_seq_one_letter_code
_entity_poly.pdbx_strand_id
1 'polypeptide(L)'
;QGPVVEVGAGDHGQDAAFLENLTNVPVHAVCGNTDLPHGRKKPDEFIELGETLIWLTHGHRQHVRNGLGELQFWARHYGATIVVFGHTHEPLIERVDGKLFINPGSAARPRGGSAPSFVVLTLTEEALEPQVQLCRLDTRECFLYNL
;
A
#
# COMPACT_ATOMS: atom_id res chain seq x y z
N GLN A 1 11.72 11.62 13.24
CA GLN A 1 11.13 10.54 12.46
C GLN A 1 9.73 10.23 12.95
N GLY A 2 8.81 10.08 12.05
CA GLY A 2 7.46 9.68 12.37
C GLY A 2 7.32 8.17 12.56
N PRO A 3 6.13 7.71 12.95
CA PRO A 3 5.87 6.27 13.08
C PRO A 3 6.03 5.56 11.74
N VAL A 4 6.63 4.38 11.79
CA VAL A 4 6.77 3.51 10.63
C VAL A 4 5.79 2.36 10.77
N VAL A 5 5.04 2.11 9.72
CA VAL A 5 4.04 1.03 9.67
C VAL A 5 4.27 0.27 8.37
N GLU A 6 4.36 -1.03 8.45
CA GLU A 6 4.39 -1.87 7.25
C GLU A 6 2.97 -2.14 6.77
N VAL A 7 2.80 -2.05 5.47
CA VAL A 7 1.50 -2.18 4.84
C VAL A 7 1.57 -3.25 3.75
N GLY A 8 0.71 -4.24 3.85
CA GLY A 8 0.60 -5.30 2.86
C GLY A 8 -0.75 -5.25 2.15
N ALA A 9 -0.74 -5.13 0.84
CA ALA A 9 -1.94 -5.13 0.00
C ALA A 9 -1.93 -6.30 -0.99
N GLY A 10 -1.44 -7.45 -0.56
CA GLY A 10 -1.14 -8.59 -1.42
C GLY A 10 -2.13 -9.73 -1.37
N ASP A 11 -1.93 -10.67 -2.28
CA ASP A 11 -2.73 -11.90 -2.38
C ASP A 11 -2.36 -12.94 -1.32
N HIS A 12 -1.25 -12.76 -0.63
CA HIS A 12 -0.72 -13.73 0.34
C HIS A 12 -0.66 -13.11 1.73
N GLY A 13 -1.82 -12.93 2.34
CA GLY A 13 -1.91 -12.30 3.64
C GLY A 13 -1.22 -13.05 4.77
N GLN A 14 -0.86 -14.33 4.59
CA GLN A 14 -0.06 -15.08 5.55
C GLN A 14 1.35 -14.51 5.69
N ASP A 15 1.88 -13.89 4.63
CA ASP A 15 3.19 -13.26 4.63
C ASP A 15 3.24 -12.04 5.56
N ALA A 16 2.12 -11.35 5.74
CA ALA A 16 2.03 -10.22 6.66
C ALA A 16 2.28 -10.62 8.10
N ALA A 17 1.68 -11.74 8.54
CA ALA A 17 1.89 -12.25 9.89
C ALA A 17 3.34 -12.69 10.10
N PHE A 18 3.94 -13.28 9.07
CA PHE A 18 5.35 -13.70 9.13
C PHE A 18 6.27 -12.47 9.25
N LEU A 19 6.03 -11.43 8.47
CA LEU A 19 6.80 -10.19 8.53
C LEU A 19 6.66 -9.49 9.88
N GLU A 20 5.46 -9.45 10.45
CA GLU A 20 5.24 -8.88 11.77
C GLU A 20 6.03 -9.60 12.84
N ASN A 21 6.06 -10.93 12.79
CA ASN A 21 6.83 -11.74 13.74
C ASN A 21 8.34 -11.53 13.60
N LEU A 22 8.84 -11.28 12.41
CA LEU A 22 10.26 -11.06 12.17
C LEU A 22 10.73 -9.67 12.57
N THR A 23 9.91 -8.66 12.31
CA THR A 23 10.33 -7.26 12.40
C THR A 23 9.88 -6.55 13.66
N ASN A 24 8.92 -7.12 14.41
CA ASN A 24 8.26 -6.48 15.55
C ASN A 24 7.62 -5.13 15.22
N VAL A 25 7.34 -4.89 13.94
CA VAL A 25 6.65 -3.69 13.47
C VAL A 25 5.20 -4.06 13.18
N PRO A 26 4.22 -3.26 13.63
CA PRO A 26 2.82 -3.53 13.28
C PRO A 26 2.63 -3.60 11.76
N VAL A 27 1.99 -4.67 11.29
CA VAL A 27 1.72 -4.87 9.87
C VAL A 27 0.22 -4.76 9.63
N HIS A 28 -0.17 -3.83 8.77
CA HIS A 28 -1.54 -3.71 8.29
C HIS A 28 -1.66 -4.44 6.96
N ALA A 29 -2.61 -5.34 6.85
CA ALA A 29 -2.78 -6.15 5.66
C ALA A 29 -4.25 -6.35 5.31
N VAL A 30 -4.52 -6.44 4.02
CA VAL A 30 -5.85 -6.79 3.51
C VAL A 30 -5.75 -8.04 2.65
N CYS A 31 -6.85 -8.76 2.52
CA CYS A 31 -6.86 -9.97 1.72
C CYS A 31 -7.03 -9.66 0.23
N GLY A 32 -6.36 -10.44 -0.60
CA GLY A 32 -6.52 -10.39 -2.04
C GLY A 32 -7.55 -11.40 -2.55
N ASN A 33 -7.76 -11.39 -3.85
CA ASN A 33 -8.74 -12.27 -4.50
C ASN A 33 -8.28 -13.75 -4.54
N THR A 34 -7.01 -14.02 -4.29
CA THR A 34 -6.48 -15.38 -4.22
C THR A 34 -6.32 -15.89 -2.79
N ASP A 35 -6.54 -15.05 -1.80
CA ASP A 35 -6.50 -15.45 -0.40
C ASP A 35 -7.75 -16.23 -0.03
N LEU A 36 -7.56 -17.30 0.74
CA LEU A 36 -8.69 -17.99 1.34
C LEU A 36 -9.31 -17.09 2.41
N PRO A 37 -10.65 -17.13 2.57
CA PRO A 37 -11.31 -16.35 3.60
C PRO A 37 -10.95 -16.87 4.99
N HIS A 38 -9.89 -16.32 5.55
CA HIS A 38 -9.53 -16.53 6.95
C HIS A 38 -10.13 -15.38 7.74
N GLY A 39 -10.91 -15.69 8.76
CA GLY A 39 -11.83 -14.79 9.45
C GLY A 39 -11.31 -13.53 10.10
N ARG A 40 -10.06 -13.17 9.90
CA ARG A 40 -9.47 -11.94 10.45
C ARG A 40 -9.03 -10.93 9.41
N LYS A 41 -9.00 -11.31 8.14
CA LYS A 41 -8.54 -10.41 7.09
C LYS A 41 -9.72 -9.79 6.39
N LYS A 42 -9.75 -8.49 6.40
CA LYS A 42 -10.77 -7.70 5.74
C LYS A 42 -10.31 -7.36 4.33
N PRO A 43 -11.24 -7.14 3.39
CA PRO A 43 -10.87 -6.65 2.07
C PRO A 43 -10.36 -5.20 2.09
N ASP A 44 -10.71 -4.45 3.11
CA ASP A 44 -10.31 -3.06 3.28
C ASP A 44 -9.86 -2.81 4.71
N GLU A 45 -8.90 -1.91 4.88
CA GLU A 45 -8.49 -1.41 6.18
C GLU A 45 -8.33 0.11 6.10
N PHE A 46 -8.72 0.80 7.16
CA PHE A 46 -8.61 2.26 7.25
C PHE A 46 -7.71 2.60 8.43
N ILE A 47 -6.71 3.43 8.17
CA ILE A 47 -5.74 3.85 9.18
C ILE A 47 -5.84 5.37 9.31
N GLU A 48 -6.12 5.83 10.52
CA GLU A 48 -6.17 7.25 10.83
C GLU A 48 -4.89 7.69 11.51
N LEU A 49 -4.23 8.70 10.95
CA LEU A 49 -3.05 9.32 11.53
C LEU A 49 -3.26 10.83 11.50
N GLY A 50 -3.65 11.40 12.65
CA GLY A 50 -4.05 12.80 12.73
C GLY A 50 -5.26 13.05 11.84
N GLU A 51 -5.15 13.99 10.91
CA GLU A 51 -6.22 14.29 9.95
C GLU A 51 -6.13 13.48 8.66
N THR A 52 -5.12 12.61 8.56
CA THR A 52 -4.90 11.79 7.37
C THR A 52 -5.61 10.45 7.51
N LEU A 53 -6.45 10.13 6.54
CA LEU A 53 -7.06 8.80 6.43
C LEU A 53 -6.39 8.04 5.30
N ILE A 54 -5.84 6.88 5.64
CA ILE A 54 -5.22 5.97 4.68
C ILE A 54 -6.19 4.82 4.45
N TRP A 55 -6.54 4.60 3.19
CA TRP A 55 -7.33 3.44 2.78
C TRP A 55 -6.40 2.40 2.18
N LEU A 56 -6.39 1.22 2.78
CA LEU A 56 -5.64 0.07 2.32
C LEU A 56 -6.60 -0.94 1.73
N THR A 57 -6.40 -1.31 0.48
CA THR A 57 -7.23 -2.31 -0.20
C THR A 57 -6.37 -3.13 -1.15
N HIS A 58 -6.82 -4.34 -1.48
CA HIS A 58 -6.13 -5.13 -2.50
C HIS A 58 -6.29 -4.51 -3.89
N GLY A 59 -7.48 -4.03 -4.21
CA GLY A 59 -7.75 -3.33 -5.47
C GLY A 59 -8.45 -4.18 -6.54
N HIS A 60 -8.55 -5.49 -6.37
CA HIS A 60 -9.21 -6.33 -7.38
C HIS A 60 -10.69 -5.98 -7.57
N ARG A 61 -11.38 -5.61 -6.48
CA ARG A 61 -12.79 -5.20 -6.54
C ARG A 61 -12.98 -3.84 -7.20
N GLN A 62 -11.96 -3.01 -7.21
CA GLN A 62 -11.98 -1.69 -7.84
C GLN A 62 -11.38 -1.70 -9.25
N HIS A 63 -11.16 -2.87 -9.80
CA HIS A 63 -10.69 -3.06 -11.19
C HIS A 63 -9.44 -2.27 -11.52
N VAL A 64 -8.44 -2.31 -10.62
CA VAL A 64 -7.22 -1.50 -10.75
C VAL A 64 -6.38 -1.81 -11.99
N ARG A 65 -6.59 -2.97 -12.63
CA ARG A 65 -5.95 -3.27 -13.92
C ARG A 65 -6.44 -2.35 -15.03
N ASN A 66 -7.60 -1.77 -14.86
CA ASN A 66 -8.21 -0.85 -15.83
C ASN A 66 -7.97 0.62 -15.48
N GLY A 67 -7.14 0.90 -14.48
CA GLY A 67 -6.81 2.25 -14.06
C GLY A 67 -7.29 2.57 -12.65
N LEU A 68 -7.15 3.82 -12.26
CA LEU A 68 -7.40 4.28 -10.90
C LEU A 68 -8.81 4.86 -10.69
N GLY A 69 -9.66 4.86 -11.71
CA GLY A 69 -10.96 5.56 -11.66
C GLY A 69 -11.85 5.13 -10.50
N GLU A 70 -12.00 3.85 -10.27
CA GLU A 70 -12.85 3.36 -9.18
C GLU A 70 -12.20 3.60 -7.83
N LEU A 71 -10.87 3.49 -7.70
CA LEU A 71 -10.19 3.87 -6.48
C LEU A 71 -10.39 5.33 -6.14
N GLN A 72 -10.32 6.20 -7.15
CA GLN A 72 -10.55 7.65 -6.97
C GLN A 72 -11.97 7.90 -6.47
N PHE A 73 -12.95 7.23 -7.07
CA PHE A 73 -14.35 7.37 -6.66
C PHE A 73 -14.54 7.00 -5.19
N TRP A 74 -14.06 5.83 -4.80
CA TRP A 74 -14.25 5.34 -3.44
C TRP A 74 -13.40 6.10 -2.42
N ALA A 75 -12.20 6.51 -2.80
CA ALA A 75 -11.36 7.34 -1.93
C ALA A 75 -12.06 8.66 -1.57
N ARG A 76 -12.70 9.26 -2.56
CA ARG A 76 -13.48 10.49 -2.34
C ARG A 76 -14.67 10.22 -1.40
N HIS A 77 -15.35 9.10 -1.62
CA HIS A 77 -16.48 8.71 -0.80
C HIS A 77 -16.08 8.48 0.67
N TYR A 78 -14.95 7.84 0.89
CA TYR A 78 -14.47 7.55 2.24
C TYR A 78 -13.76 8.73 2.90
N GLY A 79 -13.34 9.72 2.15
CA GLY A 79 -12.51 10.81 2.65
C GLY A 79 -11.05 10.43 2.82
N ALA A 80 -10.60 9.40 2.13
CA ALA A 80 -9.20 8.97 2.16
C ALA A 80 -8.33 9.89 1.31
N THR A 81 -7.17 10.26 1.81
CA THR A 81 -6.20 11.08 1.09
C THR A 81 -4.99 10.28 0.61
N ILE A 82 -4.78 9.13 1.20
CA ILE A 82 -3.75 8.18 0.77
C ILE A 82 -4.42 6.84 0.54
N VAL A 83 -4.18 6.25 -0.62
CA VAL A 83 -4.73 4.96 -1.02
C VAL A 83 -3.57 4.02 -1.32
N VAL A 84 -3.48 2.92 -0.60
CA VAL A 84 -2.49 1.88 -0.84
C VAL A 84 -3.21 0.65 -1.37
N PHE A 85 -2.78 0.17 -2.51
CA PHE A 85 -3.43 -0.95 -3.19
C PHE A 85 -2.39 -1.88 -3.83
N GLY A 86 -2.83 -3.05 -4.25
CA GLY A 86 -1.98 -4.06 -4.85
C GLY A 86 -2.56 -4.64 -6.11
N HIS A 87 -2.68 -5.95 -6.16
CA HIS A 87 -3.27 -6.76 -7.23
C HIS A 87 -2.44 -6.84 -8.50
N THR A 88 -1.97 -5.73 -9.06
CA THR A 88 -1.22 -5.73 -10.32
C THR A 88 0.20 -6.26 -10.15
N HIS A 89 0.75 -6.22 -8.95
CA HIS A 89 2.15 -6.54 -8.63
C HIS A 89 3.14 -5.63 -9.38
N GLU A 90 2.69 -4.46 -9.78
CA GLU A 90 3.50 -3.44 -10.44
C GLU A 90 3.52 -2.19 -9.58
N PRO A 91 4.69 -1.63 -9.27
CA PRO A 91 4.76 -0.44 -8.44
C PRO A 91 4.16 0.78 -9.15
N LEU A 92 3.46 1.59 -8.39
CA LEU A 92 2.90 2.85 -8.88
C LEU A 92 2.83 3.84 -7.72
N ILE A 93 3.34 5.04 -7.93
CA ILE A 93 3.23 6.13 -6.97
C ILE A 93 2.79 7.35 -7.75
N GLU A 94 1.56 7.79 -7.53
CA GLU A 94 0.96 8.85 -8.32
C GLU A 94 0.06 9.72 -7.46
N ARG A 95 0.12 11.02 -7.69
CA ARG A 95 -0.78 11.97 -7.06
C ARG A 95 -1.85 12.37 -8.07
N VAL A 96 -3.11 12.18 -7.71
CA VAL A 96 -4.26 12.50 -8.55
C VAL A 96 -5.29 13.26 -7.70
N ASP A 97 -5.67 14.45 -8.15
CA ASP A 97 -6.67 15.29 -7.47
C ASP A 97 -6.37 15.48 -5.97
N GLY A 98 -5.12 15.72 -5.65
CA GLY A 98 -4.68 15.93 -4.28
C GLY A 98 -4.57 14.68 -3.42
N LYS A 99 -4.90 13.52 -3.97
CA LYS A 99 -4.79 12.23 -3.27
C LYS A 99 -3.58 11.46 -3.77
N LEU A 100 -2.96 10.71 -2.87
CA LEU A 100 -1.78 9.92 -3.16
C LEU A 100 -2.18 8.44 -3.33
N PHE A 101 -1.87 7.88 -4.49
CA PHE A 101 -2.13 6.47 -4.81
C PHE A 101 -0.81 5.72 -4.86
N ILE A 102 -0.70 4.65 -4.06
CA ILE A 102 0.53 3.89 -3.91
C ILE A 102 0.24 2.41 -4.15
N ASN A 103 0.93 1.83 -5.12
CA ASN A 103 1.06 0.39 -5.24
C ASN A 103 2.52 0.05 -4.97
N PRO A 104 2.83 -0.68 -3.89
CA PRO A 104 4.23 -0.96 -3.56
C PRO A 104 4.89 -1.99 -4.48
N GLY A 105 4.15 -2.53 -5.46
CA GLY A 105 4.64 -3.63 -6.27
C GLY A 105 4.55 -4.95 -5.50
N SER A 106 5.40 -5.88 -5.82
CA SER A 106 5.44 -7.17 -5.12
C SER A 106 6.86 -7.52 -4.72
N ALA A 107 7.02 -7.92 -3.48
CA ALA A 107 8.31 -8.39 -2.96
C ALA A 107 8.64 -9.79 -3.47
N ALA A 108 7.63 -10.63 -3.67
CA ALA A 108 7.80 -12.05 -4.02
C ALA A 108 7.46 -12.38 -5.48
N ARG A 109 6.52 -11.65 -6.08
CA ARG A 109 5.98 -11.97 -7.41
C ARG A 109 5.79 -10.73 -8.27
N PRO A 110 6.88 -9.99 -8.58
CA PRO A 110 6.75 -8.80 -9.42
C PRO A 110 6.26 -9.14 -10.82
N ARG A 111 5.55 -8.19 -11.44
CA ARG A 111 5.03 -8.30 -12.81
C ARG A 111 5.41 -7.08 -13.63
N GLY A 112 5.11 -7.15 -14.93
CA GLY A 112 5.35 -6.02 -15.84
C GLY A 112 6.81 -5.67 -16.02
N GLY A 113 7.73 -6.62 -15.81
CA GLY A 113 9.17 -6.35 -15.86
C GLY A 113 9.71 -5.59 -14.66
N SER A 114 8.89 -5.37 -13.64
CA SER A 114 9.34 -4.67 -12.44
C SER A 114 10.22 -5.54 -11.56
N ALA A 115 11.11 -4.90 -10.80
CA ALA A 115 11.91 -5.58 -9.79
C ALA A 115 11.06 -5.88 -8.55
N PRO A 116 11.47 -6.87 -7.73
CA PRO A 116 10.84 -7.05 -6.42
C PRO A 116 11.02 -5.79 -5.59
N SER A 117 9.92 -5.29 -5.04
CA SER A 117 9.89 -3.96 -4.42
C SER A 117 8.96 -3.88 -3.23
N PHE A 118 9.18 -2.85 -2.43
CA PHE A 118 8.28 -2.43 -1.37
C PHE A 118 8.35 -0.90 -1.22
N VAL A 119 7.42 -0.34 -0.49
CA VAL A 119 7.36 1.10 -0.26
C VAL A 119 7.46 1.39 1.23
N VAL A 120 8.22 2.41 1.57
CA VAL A 120 8.23 3.00 2.90
C VAL A 120 7.51 4.34 2.83
N LEU A 121 6.41 4.43 3.56
CA LEU A 121 5.63 5.64 3.68
C LEU A 121 5.88 6.24 5.06
N THR A 122 6.42 7.44 5.10
CA THR A 122 6.70 8.14 6.35
C THR A 122 5.75 9.32 6.51
N LEU A 123 5.02 9.31 7.61
CA LEU A 123 4.09 10.38 7.96
C LEU A 123 4.51 10.95 9.31
N THR A 124 4.58 12.27 9.40
CA THR A 124 4.84 12.96 10.66
C THR A 124 3.73 13.97 10.91
N GLU A 125 3.47 14.25 12.19
CA GLU A 125 2.46 15.25 12.55
C GLU A 125 2.83 16.64 12.08
N GLU A 126 4.12 16.93 11.98
CA GLU A 126 4.66 18.23 11.59
C GLU A 126 4.79 18.40 10.08
N ALA A 127 4.98 17.30 9.35
CA ALA A 127 5.11 17.37 7.91
C ALA A 127 3.73 17.28 7.26
N LEU A 128 3.37 18.29 6.49
CA LEU A 128 2.10 18.33 5.77
C LEU A 128 2.09 17.34 4.59
N GLU A 129 3.27 16.93 4.14
CA GLU A 129 3.41 16.03 3.01
C GLU A 129 4.07 14.71 3.43
N PRO A 130 3.50 13.57 3.02
CA PRO A 130 4.12 12.28 3.27
C PRO A 130 5.40 12.11 2.45
N GLN A 131 6.36 11.38 3.01
CA GLN A 131 7.53 10.93 2.27
C GLN A 131 7.31 9.50 1.79
N VAL A 132 7.57 9.26 0.53
CA VAL A 132 7.41 7.94 -0.09
C VAL A 132 8.72 7.49 -0.70
N GLN A 133 9.18 6.33 -0.30
CA GLN A 133 10.35 5.69 -0.87
C GLN A 133 9.97 4.36 -1.48
N LEU A 134 10.33 4.14 -2.74
CA LEU A 134 10.23 2.84 -3.38
C LEU A 134 11.57 2.14 -3.26
N CYS A 135 11.58 0.96 -2.66
CA CYS A 135 12.79 0.18 -2.41
C CYS A 135 12.78 -1.11 -3.21
N ARG A 136 13.91 -1.41 -3.84
CA ARG A 136 14.12 -2.66 -4.58
C ARG A 136 14.83 -3.66 -3.69
N LEU A 137 14.31 -4.88 -3.65
CA LEU A 137 14.91 -5.95 -2.85
C LEU A 137 16.15 -6.55 -3.51
N ASP A 138 16.22 -6.56 -4.84
CA ASP A 138 17.35 -7.14 -5.58
C ASP A 138 18.64 -6.32 -5.46
N THR A 139 18.53 -5.00 -5.57
CA THR A 139 19.69 -4.09 -5.51
C THR A 139 19.86 -3.41 -4.15
N ARG A 140 18.82 -3.48 -3.29
CA ARG A 140 18.73 -2.79 -2.00
C ARG A 140 18.75 -1.26 -2.14
N GLU A 141 18.41 -0.75 -3.31
CA GLU A 141 18.32 0.67 -3.57
C GLU A 141 16.93 1.19 -3.21
N CYS A 142 16.87 2.39 -2.61
CA CYS A 142 15.63 3.09 -2.33
C CYS A 142 15.62 4.44 -3.02
N PHE A 143 14.49 4.78 -3.61
CA PHE A 143 14.31 6.01 -4.38
C PHE A 143 13.23 6.86 -3.71
N LEU A 144 13.59 8.09 -3.34
CA LEU A 144 12.64 9.04 -2.78
C LEU A 144 11.83 9.66 -3.91
N TYR A 145 10.51 9.64 -3.77
CA TYR A 145 9.61 10.26 -4.74
C TYR A 145 9.29 11.69 -4.33
N ASN A 146 9.44 12.61 -5.27
CA ASN A 146 9.02 13.99 -5.12
C ASN A 146 7.57 14.09 -5.60
N LEU A 147 6.68 14.36 -4.66
CA LEU A 147 5.23 14.39 -4.92
C LEU A 147 4.71 15.82 -5.03
#